data_daddbc881224542e23ce5a9956d749b3
#
_entry.id   daddbc881224542e23ce5a9956d749b3
#
_cell.length_a   1.000
_cell.length_b   1.000
_cell.length_c   1.000
_cell.angle_alpha   90.00
_cell.angle_beta   90.00
_cell.angle_gamma   90.00
#
_symmetry.space_group_name_H-M   'P 1'
#
loop_
_entity.id
_entity.type
_entity.pdbx_description
1 polymer ?
#
loop_
_entity_poly.entity_id
_entity_poly.type
_entity_poly.pdbx_seq_one_letter_code
_entity_poly.pdbx_strand_id
1 'polypeptide(L)'
;MKAPEAEQIPEPDRVEGAPHPRETLRLIGHPEAEAAFLDAFNSDRLHHGWMITGPQGVGKATFAWAIARFLLSQPADDGGGLFGAPPPATSLAVDPEHPVARRIAALSEPGLFLLRRGWNDKTGKLRAQITVDEVRKLHGFFSLSAVDG
;
A
#
# COMPACT_ATOMS: atom_id res chain seq x y z
N MET A 1 -2.07 27.73 -18.85
CA MET A 1 -1.20 26.53 -18.86
C MET A 1 -2.10 25.31 -18.76
N LYS A 2 -2.06 24.42 -19.75
CA LYS A 2 -2.90 23.22 -19.79
C LYS A 2 -2.44 22.30 -18.66
N ALA A 3 -3.35 21.79 -17.84
CA ALA A 3 -3.01 20.77 -16.84
C ALA A 3 -2.32 19.59 -17.55
N PRO A 4 -1.23 19.03 -17.02
CA PRO A 4 -0.61 17.86 -17.62
C PRO A 4 -1.61 16.70 -17.63
N GLU A 5 -1.58 15.91 -18.68
CA GLU A 5 -2.38 14.68 -18.74
C GLU A 5 -2.06 13.80 -17.52
N ALA A 6 -3.01 13.01 -17.06
CA ALA A 6 -2.90 12.25 -15.79
C ALA A 6 -1.62 11.40 -15.70
N GLU A 7 -1.08 10.98 -16.86
CA GLU A 7 0.20 10.24 -16.95
C GLU A 7 1.46 11.09 -16.71
N GLN A 8 1.34 12.41 -16.69
CA GLN A 8 2.48 13.33 -16.53
C GLN A 8 2.59 13.97 -15.14
N ILE A 9 1.64 13.68 -14.23
CA ILE A 9 1.72 14.19 -12.86
C ILE A 9 2.79 13.40 -12.12
N PRO A 10 3.85 14.05 -11.58
CA PRO A 10 4.89 13.36 -10.85
C PRO A 10 4.34 12.65 -9.61
N GLU A 11 4.74 11.42 -9.40
CA GLU A 11 4.41 10.67 -8.18
C GLU A 11 5.36 11.11 -7.06
N PRO A 12 4.82 11.51 -5.87
CA PRO A 12 5.65 12.05 -4.78
C PRO A 12 6.64 11.04 -4.19
N ASP A 13 6.40 9.76 -4.38
CA ASP A 13 7.19 8.64 -3.89
C ASP A 13 8.07 7.99 -4.98
N ARG A 14 8.08 8.55 -6.20
CA ARG A 14 8.95 8.10 -7.28
C ARG A 14 10.32 8.76 -7.20
N VAL A 15 11.36 7.96 -7.33
CA VAL A 15 12.75 8.40 -7.46
C VAL A 15 13.20 8.15 -8.90
N GLU A 16 13.79 9.17 -9.53
CA GLU A 16 14.30 9.06 -10.90
C GLU A 16 15.39 7.98 -10.99
N GLY A 17 15.33 7.14 -12.01
CA GLY A 17 16.29 6.06 -12.23
C GLY A 17 16.08 4.81 -11.37
N ALA A 18 15.03 4.79 -10.53
CA ALA A 18 14.67 3.62 -9.73
C ALA A 18 13.24 3.13 -10.03
N PRO A 19 12.95 1.83 -9.88
CA PRO A 19 11.59 1.34 -9.97
C PRO A 19 10.74 1.98 -8.84
N HIS A 20 9.46 2.20 -9.13
CA HIS A 20 8.54 2.71 -8.10
C HIS A 20 8.43 1.71 -6.94
N PRO A 21 8.27 2.15 -5.67
CA PRO A 21 8.12 1.26 -4.53
C PRO A 21 7.02 0.20 -4.68
N ARG A 22 5.90 0.50 -5.37
CA ARG A 22 4.83 -0.48 -5.65
C ARG A 22 5.24 -1.60 -6.61
N GLU A 23 6.24 -1.34 -7.44
CA GLU A 23 6.80 -2.29 -8.41
C GLU A 23 7.97 -3.08 -7.82
N THR A 24 8.50 -2.63 -6.68
CA THR A 24 9.61 -3.25 -5.96
C THR A 24 9.08 -4.37 -5.07
N LEU A 25 9.23 -5.62 -5.55
CA LEU A 25 8.66 -6.78 -4.88
C LEU A 25 9.49 -7.30 -3.71
N ARG A 26 10.77 -6.92 -3.66
CA ARG A 26 11.70 -7.37 -2.62
C ARG A 26 12.01 -6.25 -1.64
N LEU A 27 11.67 -6.49 -0.38
CA LEU A 27 12.13 -5.67 0.74
C LEU A 27 13.54 -6.11 1.14
N ILE A 28 14.47 -5.17 1.27
CA ILE A 28 15.86 -5.44 1.66
C ILE A 28 16.20 -4.65 2.91
N GLY A 29 16.77 -5.34 3.91
CA GLY A 29 17.41 -4.68 5.04
C GLY A 29 16.50 -4.28 6.20
N HIS A 30 15.27 -4.82 6.29
CA HIS A 30 14.34 -4.50 7.38
C HIS A 30 13.74 -5.74 8.07
N PRO A 31 14.55 -6.75 8.45
CA PRO A 31 14.03 -8.00 9.01
C PRO A 31 13.26 -7.80 10.31
N GLU A 32 13.69 -6.86 11.16
CA GLU A 32 13.03 -6.59 12.44
C GLU A 32 11.65 -5.95 12.24
N ALA A 33 11.51 -5.01 11.30
CA ALA A 33 10.24 -4.38 11.00
C ALA A 33 9.27 -5.37 10.34
N GLU A 34 9.76 -6.22 9.44
CA GLU A 34 8.98 -7.30 8.83
C GLU A 34 8.51 -8.30 9.90
N ALA A 35 9.41 -8.76 10.78
CA ALA A 35 9.08 -9.67 11.86
C ALA A 35 8.03 -9.07 12.80
N ALA A 36 8.16 -7.82 13.21
CA ALA A 36 7.21 -7.15 14.09
C ALA A 36 5.81 -7.07 13.47
N PHE A 37 5.71 -6.81 12.18
CA PHE A 37 4.43 -6.82 11.47
C PHE A 37 3.82 -8.22 11.38
N LEU A 38 4.63 -9.22 11.00
CA LEU A 38 4.19 -10.62 10.88
C LEU A 38 3.78 -11.21 12.24
N ASP A 39 4.46 -10.88 13.32
CA ASP A 39 4.07 -11.29 14.67
C ASP A 39 2.70 -10.76 15.06
N ALA A 40 2.43 -9.48 14.76
CA ALA A 40 1.12 -8.87 15.01
C ALA A 40 0.03 -9.52 14.15
N PHE A 41 0.31 -9.78 12.88
CA PHE A 41 -0.60 -10.45 11.95
C PHE A 41 -0.90 -11.89 12.41
N ASN A 42 0.12 -12.71 12.66
CA ASN A 42 -0.03 -14.10 13.06
C ASN A 42 -0.70 -14.30 14.44
N SER A 43 -0.64 -13.27 15.28
CA SER A 43 -1.26 -13.27 16.62
C SER A 43 -2.69 -12.74 16.63
N ASP A 44 -3.25 -12.40 15.46
CA ASP A 44 -4.56 -11.74 15.34
C ASP A 44 -4.65 -10.43 16.16
N ARG A 45 -3.53 -9.71 16.25
CA ARG A 45 -3.40 -8.44 16.98
C ARG A 45 -2.95 -7.30 16.08
N LEU A 46 -3.31 -7.38 14.81
CA LEU A 46 -2.95 -6.36 13.85
C LEU A 46 -3.68 -5.04 14.18
N HIS A 47 -2.92 -3.99 14.45
CA HIS A 47 -3.49 -2.67 14.63
C HIS A 47 -4.09 -2.13 13.31
N HIS A 48 -5.19 -1.40 13.43
CA HIS A 48 -5.85 -0.74 12.29
C HIS A 48 -5.06 0.43 11.70
N GLY A 49 -4.01 0.90 12.38
CA GLY A 49 -3.14 1.98 11.92
C GLY A 49 -1.67 1.67 12.18
N TRP A 50 -0.83 1.84 11.15
CA TRP A 50 0.61 1.69 11.22
C TRP A 50 1.30 2.95 10.74
N MET A 51 2.26 3.44 11.51
CA MET A 51 3.09 4.58 11.13
C MET A 51 4.52 4.09 10.89
N ILE A 52 4.99 4.20 9.65
CA ILE A 52 6.34 3.81 9.25
C ILE A 52 7.22 5.06 9.23
N THR A 53 8.21 5.11 10.08
CA THR A 53 9.13 6.25 10.24
C THR A 53 10.57 5.85 9.91
N GLY A 54 11.40 6.83 9.62
CA GLY A 54 12.83 6.63 9.35
C GLY A 54 13.38 7.62 8.33
N PRO A 55 14.68 7.59 8.06
CA PRO A 55 15.36 8.47 7.11
C PRO A 55 14.78 8.39 5.70
N GLN A 56 15.00 9.43 4.91
CA GLN A 56 14.65 9.41 3.49
C GLN A 56 15.46 8.34 2.76
N GLY A 57 14.82 7.62 1.83
CA GLY A 57 15.47 6.59 1.01
C GLY A 57 15.65 5.23 1.68
N VAL A 58 15.31 5.05 2.95
CA VAL A 58 15.50 3.78 3.68
C VAL A 58 14.54 2.65 3.25
N GLY A 59 13.55 2.93 2.40
CA GLY A 59 12.60 1.91 1.91
C GLY A 59 11.24 1.90 2.62
N LYS A 60 10.84 2.97 3.32
CA LYS A 60 9.53 3.06 3.99
C LYS A 60 8.35 2.81 3.06
N ALA A 61 8.37 3.42 1.88
CA ALA A 61 7.32 3.21 0.89
C ALA A 61 7.32 1.76 0.36
N THR A 62 8.48 1.18 0.10
CA THR A 62 8.62 -0.23 -0.31
C THR A 62 8.02 -1.17 0.75
N PHE A 63 8.28 -0.90 2.01
CA PHE A 63 7.71 -1.66 3.13
C PHE A 63 6.19 -1.52 3.21
N ALA A 64 5.66 -0.29 3.09
CA ALA A 64 4.21 -0.05 3.07
C ALA A 64 3.51 -0.78 1.91
N TRP A 65 4.10 -0.76 0.72
CA TRP A 65 3.59 -1.48 -0.43
C TRP A 65 3.68 -3.01 -0.28
N ALA A 66 4.72 -3.52 0.38
CA ALA A 66 4.84 -4.93 0.69
C ALA A 66 3.74 -5.38 1.66
N ILE A 67 3.46 -4.60 2.71
CA ILE A 67 2.35 -4.83 3.64
C ILE A 67 1.00 -4.84 2.90
N ALA A 68 0.76 -3.84 2.05
CA ALA A 68 -0.50 -3.75 1.29
C ALA A 68 -0.70 -4.98 0.39
N ARG A 69 0.33 -5.38 -0.37
CA ARG A 69 0.28 -6.61 -1.19
C ARG A 69 -0.02 -7.84 -0.35
N PHE A 70 0.71 -7.99 0.74
CA PHE A 70 0.56 -9.13 1.64
C PHE A 70 -0.87 -9.21 2.19
N LEU A 71 -1.38 -8.16 2.81
CA LEU A 71 -2.72 -8.16 3.42
C LEU A 71 -3.83 -8.43 2.40
N LEU A 72 -3.78 -7.78 1.24
CA LEU A 72 -4.80 -7.91 0.21
C LEU A 72 -4.71 -9.23 -0.57
N SER A 73 -3.59 -9.95 -0.48
CA SER A 73 -3.42 -11.27 -1.08
C SER A 73 -3.83 -12.42 -0.17
N GLN A 74 -4.15 -12.14 1.11
CA GLN A 74 -4.61 -13.19 2.00
C GLN A 74 -5.95 -13.74 1.52
N PRO A 75 -6.18 -15.05 1.59
CA PRO A 75 -7.50 -15.62 1.33
C PRO A 75 -8.52 -15.02 2.30
N ALA A 76 -9.76 -14.87 1.84
CA ALA A 76 -10.85 -14.52 2.75
C ALA A 76 -10.91 -15.55 3.89
N ASP A 77 -11.08 -15.06 5.12
CA ASP A 77 -11.23 -15.93 6.29
C ASP A 77 -12.57 -16.66 6.19
N ASP A 78 -12.53 -17.91 5.76
CA ASP A 78 -13.67 -18.81 5.68
C ASP A 78 -13.88 -19.61 6.98
N GLY A 79 -13.35 -19.14 8.09
CA GLY A 79 -13.58 -19.71 9.43
C GLY A 79 -12.85 -21.03 9.68
N GLY A 80 -11.68 -21.21 9.08
CA GLY A 80 -10.86 -22.40 9.28
C GLY A 80 -11.47 -23.63 8.63
N GLY A 81 -11.47 -23.65 7.30
CA GLY A 81 -11.99 -24.73 6.49
C GLY A 81 -11.53 -26.13 6.94
N LEU A 82 -12.01 -27.16 6.29
CA LEU A 82 -11.83 -28.60 6.58
C LEU A 82 -10.36 -29.03 6.86
N PHE A 83 -9.39 -28.18 6.53
CA PHE A 83 -7.95 -28.46 6.67
C PHE A 83 -7.27 -27.71 7.82
N GLY A 84 -8.01 -26.99 8.68
CA GLY A 84 -7.46 -26.22 9.79
C GLY A 84 -6.95 -24.84 9.41
N ALA A 85 -6.42 -24.09 10.39
CA ALA A 85 -5.85 -22.76 10.16
C ALA A 85 -4.60 -22.85 9.25
N PRO A 86 -4.39 -21.87 8.35
CA PRO A 86 -3.18 -21.82 7.54
C PRO A 86 -1.94 -21.67 8.43
N PRO A 87 -0.77 -22.14 7.97
CA PRO A 87 0.47 -21.96 8.74
C PRO A 87 0.77 -20.47 8.92
N PRO A 88 1.47 -20.07 10.01
CA PRO A 88 1.86 -18.70 10.24
C PRO A 88 2.66 -18.14 9.06
N ALA A 89 2.38 -16.90 8.69
CA ALA A 89 3.15 -16.20 7.65
C ALA A 89 4.56 -15.92 8.14
N THR A 90 5.55 -16.20 7.30
CA THR A 90 6.98 -16.02 7.62
C THR A 90 7.64 -14.94 6.78
N SER A 91 6.96 -14.39 5.78
CA SER A 91 7.44 -13.34 4.90
C SER A 91 6.29 -12.52 4.34
N LEU A 92 6.56 -11.26 4.03
CA LEU A 92 5.65 -10.37 3.28
C LEU A 92 5.71 -10.60 1.76
N ALA A 93 6.54 -11.52 1.30
CA ALA A 93 6.68 -11.81 -0.13
C ALA A 93 5.37 -12.34 -0.72
N VAL A 94 4.98 -11.78 -1.84
CA VAL A 94 3.82 -12.20 -2.64
C VAL A 94 4.32 -12.51 -4.05
N ASP A 95 3.80 -13.58 -4.64
CA ASP A 95 4.11 -13.93 -6.01
C ASP A 95 3.80 -12.75 -6.96
N PRO A 96 4.75 -12.32 -7.81
CA PRO A 96 4.51 -11.27 -8.80
C PRO A 96 3.31 -11.52 -9.71
N GLU A 97 3.03 -12.78 -10.00
CA GLU A 97 1.89 -13.17 -10.85
C GLU A 97 0.55 -13.24 -10.09
N HIS A 98 0.58 -13.07 -8.78
CA HIS A 98 -0.65 -13.02 -7.99
C HIS A 98 -1.54 -11.88 -8.48
N PRO A 99 -2.85 -12.10 -8.71
CA PRO A 99 -3.76 -11.09 -9.26
C PRO A 99 -3.74 -9.75 -8.48
N VAL A 100 -3.67 -9.82 -7.15
CA VAL A 100 -3.57 -8.62 -6.28
C VAL A 100 -2.27 -7.86 -6.54
N ALA A 101 -1.12 -8.55 -6.64
CA ALA A 101 0.17 -7.91 -6.90
C ALA A 101 0.15 -7.15 -8.24
N ARG A 102 -0.44 -7.74 -9.27
CA ARG A 102 -0.60 -7.12 -10.59
C ARG A 102 -1.54 -5.90 -10.54
N ARG A 103 -2.67 -6.00 -9.84
CA ARG A 103 -3.61 -4.87 -9.68
C ARG A 103 -3.00 -3.73 -8.87
N ILE A 104 -2.21 -4.02 -7.84
CA ILE A 104 -1.49 -2.99 -7.07
C ILE A 104 -0.45 -2.28 -7.94
N ALA A 105 0.34 -3.03 -8.72
CA ALA A 105 1.30 -2.43 -9.65
C ALA A 105 0.62 -1.49 -10.65
N ALA A 106 -0.57 -1.86 -11.13
CA ALA A 106 -1.39 -1.06 -12.05
C ALA A 106 -2.24 0.03 -11.35
N LEU A 107 -2.19 0.17 -10.01
CA LEU A 107 -3.07 1.05 -9.22
C LEU A 107 -4.57 0.82 -9.46
N SER A 108 -4.97 -0.42 -9.71
CA SER A 108 -6.34 -0.84 -9.98
C SER A 108 -6.92 -1.79 -8.93
N GLU A 109 -6.27 -1.93 -7.79
CA GLU A 109 -6.76 -2.76 -6.68
C GLU A 109 -7.90 -2.05 -5.94
N PRO A 110 -9.14 -2.57 -5.98
CA PRO A 110 -10.29 -1.91 -5.37
C PRO A 110 -10.21 -1.86 -3.83
N GLY A 111 -9.53 -2.81 -3.20
CA GLY A 111 -9.31 -2.84 -1.75
C GLY A 111 -8.23 -1.88 -1.26
N LEU A 112 -7.61 -1.08 -2.13
CA LEU A 112 -6.53 -0.17 -1.79
C LEU A 112 -6.87 1.27 -2.14
N PHE A 113 -6.82 2.15 -1.16
CA PHE A 113 -6.89 3.59 -1.38
C PHE A 113 -5.53 4.24 -1.13
N LEU A 114 -4.98 4.89 -2.16
CA LEU A 114 -3.71 5.60 -2.08
C LEU A 114 -3.94 7.09 -1.86
N LEU A 115 -3.59 7.57 -0.68
CA LEU A 115 -3.65 8.98 -0.32
C LEU A 115 -2.25 9.59 -0.38
N ARG A 116 -2.06 10.61 -1.22
CA ARG A 116 -0.79 11.29 -1.37
C ARG A 116 -0.99 12.77 -1.74
N ARG A 117 0.10 13.52 -1.74
CA ARG A 117 0.07 14.95 -2.09
C ARG A 117 -0.43 15.14 -3.52
N GLY A 118 -1.43 15.99 -3.68
CA GLY A 118 -2.00 16.32 -4.98
C GLY A 118 -1.16 17.34 -5.76
N TRP A 119 -1.50 17.49 -7.02
CA TRP A 119 -0.95 18.50 -7.91
C TRP A 119 -1.61 19.86 -7.69
N ASN A 120 -0.83 20.94 -7.88
CA ASN A 120 -1.33 22.31 -7.86
C ASN A 120 -1.21 22.91 -9.27
N ASP A 121 -2.32 23.01 -9.96
CA ASP A 121 -2.37 23.52 -11.33
C ASP A 121 -1.90 24.97 -11.46
N LYS A 122 -2.10 25.77 -10.39
CA LYS A 122 -1.69 27.18 -10.37
C LYS A 122 -0.18 27.35 -10.32
N THR A 123 0.51 26.48 -9.61
CA THR A 123 1.96 26.58 -9.43
C THR A 123 2.74 25.60 -10.31
N GLY A 124 2.06 24.63 -10.94
CA GLY A 124 2.67 23.58 -11.72
C GLY A 124 3.59 22.66 -10.91
N LYS A 125 3.25 22.43 -9.63
CA LYS A 125 4.06 21.63 -8.69
C LYS A 125 3.19 20.73 -7.81
N LEU A 126 3.78 19.68 -7.27
CA LEU A 126 3.17 18.91 -6.19
C LEU A 126 2.97 19.82 -4.97
N ARG A 127 1.83 19.68 -4.30
CA ARG A 127 1.55 20.37 -3.04
C ARG A 127 2.53 19.91 -1.96
N ALA A 128 2.84 20.79 -1.02
CA ALA A 128 3.71 20.45 0.11
C ALA A 128 3.00 19.53 1.13
N GLN A 129 1.66 19.57 1.14
CA GLN A 129 0.82 18.87 2.11
C GLN A 129 -0.31 18.11 1.40
N ILE A 130 -0.83 17.08 2.07
CA ILE A 130 -2.09 16.42 1.71
C ILE A 130 -3.21 17.35 2.15
N THR A 131 -4.10 17.73 1.23
CA THR A 131 -5.20 18.66 1.53
C THR A 131 -6.40 17.93 2.15
N VAL A 132 -7.27 18.69 2.82
CA VAL A 132 -8.52 18.18 3.38
C VAL A 132 -9.41 17.54 2.30
N ASP A 133 -9.41 18.09 1.09
CA ASP A 133 -10.20 17.54 -0.01
C ASP A 133 -9.69 16.16 -0.46
N GLU A 134 -8.37 15.93 -0.42
CA GLU A 134 -7.81 14.59 -0.64
C GLU A 134 -8.23 13.62 0.47
N VAL A 135 -8.20 14.06 1.73
CA VAL A 135 -8.62 13.23 2.87
C VAL A 135 -10.11 12.88 2.82
N ARG A 136 -10.97 13.79 2.35
CA ARG A 136 -12.40 13.53 2.19
C ARG A 136 -12.72 12.39 1.22
N LYS A 137 -11.88 12.16 0.23
CA LYS A 137 -12.02 11.03 -0.71
C LYS A 137 -11.92 9.68 0.00
N LEU A 138 -11.11 9.61 1.07
CA LEU A 138 -10.98 8.42 1.90
C LEU A 138 -12.30 8.02 2.58
N HIS A 139 -13.09 9.00 2.99
CA HIS A 139 -14.42 8.74 3.58
C HIS A 139 -15.35 8.03 2.59
N GLY A 140 -15.33 8.43 1.33
CA GLY A 140 -16.09 7.75 0.28
C GLY A 140 -15.64 6.30 0.06
N PHE A 141 -14.34 6.05 0.11
CA PHE A 141 -13.78 4.71 -0.01
C PHE A 141 -14.29 3.77 1.09
N PHE A 142 -14.22 4.20 2.36
CA PHE A 142 -14.72 3.38 3.47
C PHE A 142 -16.24 3.17 3.45
N SER A 143 -16.99 4.14 2.93
CA SER A 143 -18.44 3.99 2.80
C SER A 143 -18.85 2.94 1.76
N LEU A 144 -18.06 2.78 0.69
CA LEU A 144 -18.28 1.74 -0.33
C LEU A 144 -17.86 0.36 0.18
N SER A 145 -16.75 0.27 0.90
CA SER A 145 -16.27 -1.01 1.45
C SER A 145 -17.18 -1.58 2.54
N ALA A 146 -17.97 -0.75 3.21
CA ALA A 146 -18.91 -1.20 4.25
C ALA A 146 -20.18 -1.87 3.69
N VAL A 147 -20.42 -1.79 2.37
CA VAL A 147 -21.62 -2.37 1.73
C VAL A 147 -21.37 -3.81 1.27
N ASP A 148 -20.10 -4.21 1.10
CA ASP A 148 -19.71 -5.53 0.61
C ASP A 148 -19.18 -6.47 1.73
N GLY A 149 -19.39 -6.12 3.00
CA GLY A 149 -18.98 -6.87 4.18
C GLY A 149 -20.11 -7.52 4.94
#